data_6edc923ee5b7ddbdebe46483e7d810ea
#
_entry.id   6edc923ee5b7ddbdebe46483e7d810ea
#
_cell.length_a   1.000
_cell.length_b   1.000
_cell.length_c   1.000
_cell.angle_alpha   90.00
_cell.angle_beta   90.00
_cell.angle_gamma   90.00
#
_symmetry.space_group_name_H-M   'P 1'
#
loop_
_entity.id
_entity.type
_entity.pdbx_description
1 polymer ?
#
loop_
_entity_poly.entity_id
_entity_poly.type
_entity_poly.pdbx_seq_one_letter_code
_entity_poly.pdbx_strand_id
1 'polypeptide(L)'
;MLTHLISGTVAGWSLIIAVGPQNALVLRQGIRREHLGVVLTICILADVLLIGSGTVGIGAIVLLAPWALEIMRWLGVAYLLWYAWGSLRSARAASGLEADTHQRSLKSMIATTLALTFLNPGVYLDTVVMLGNLANQQGAGGALPFTIGAMFGSLTWFLGIGYGARGLSRYLARPRVWQILDIVIAVVLVVLAARLAFG
;
A
#
# COMPACT_ATOMS: atom_id res chain seq x y z
N MET A 1 -7.16 -7.30 -27.12
CA MET A 1 -7.91 -6.79 -25.96
C MET A 1 -7.68 -7.64 -24.71
N LEU A 2 -7.97 -8.94 -24.72
CA LEU A 2 -7.75 -9.83 -23.58
C LEU A 2 -6.28 -9.87 -23.13
N THR A 3 -5.34 -9.93 -24.07
CA THR A 3 -3.89 -9.95 -23.82
C THR A 3 -3.44 -8.71 -23.04
N HIS A 4 -3.90 -7.50 -23.42
CA HIS A 4 -3.55 -6.26 -22.72
C HIS A 4 -4.16 -6.21 -21.31
N LEU A 5 -5.37 -6.73 -21.13
CA LEU A 5 -6.00 -6.82 -19.82
C LEU A 5 -5.22 -7.76 -18.89
N ILE A 6 -4.82 -8.93 -19.38
CA ILE A 6 -4.00 -9.87 -18.61
C ILE A 6 -2.63 -9.26 -18.29
N SER A 7 -1.95 -8.66 -19.27
CA SER A 7 -0.65 -8.01 -19.03
C SER A 7 -0.75 -6.86 -18.04
N GLY A 8 -1.80 -6.06 -18.10
CA GLY A 8 -2.08 -5.03 -17.10
C GLY A 8 -2.29 -5.59 -15.69
N THR A 9 -3.08 -6.68 -15.56
CA THR A 9 -3.30 -7.35 -14.28
C THR A 9 -1.98 -7.87 -13.69
N VAL A 10 -1.16 -8.53 -14.50
CA VAL A 10 0.14 -9.06 -14.07
C VAL A 10 1.10 -7.92 -13.70
N ALA A 11 1.14 -6.84 -14.49
CA ALA A 11 1.96 -5.67 -14.18
C ALA A 11 1.51 -5.01 -12.87
N GLY A 12 0.20 -4.83 -12.67
CA GLY A 12 -0.36 -4.32 -11.41
C GLY A 12 0.05 -5.19 -10.22
N TRP A 13 -0.12 -6.50 -10.30
CA TRP A 13 0.33 -7.42 -9.26
C TRP A 13 1.82 -7.31 -9.00
N SER A 14 2.66 -7.29 -10.04
CA SER A 14 4.12 -7.26 -9.89
C SER A 14 4.62 -6.06 -9.09
N LEU A 15 3.93 -4.92 -9.19
CA LEU A 15 4.28 -3.71 -8.45
C LEU A 15 3.66 -3.69 -7.04
N ILE A 16 2.41 -4.12 -6.90
CA ILE A 16 1.67 -4.04 -5.63
C ILE A 16 2.07 -5.17 -4.66
N ILE A 17 2.50 -6.34 -5.16
CA ILE A 17 2.99 -7.47 -4.34
C ILE A 17 4.21 -7.09 -3.52
N ALA A 18 5.04 -6.16 -3.97
CA ALA A 18 6.14 -5.65 -3.18
C ALA A 18 5.62 -5.17 -1.82
N VAL A 19 6.10 -5.80 -0.74
CA VAL A 19 5.61 -5.54 0.62
C VAL A 19 5.92 -4.10 0.99
N GLY A 20 4.90 -3.26 0.87
CA GLY A 20 4.95 -1.85 1.24
C GLY A 20 4.22 -1.58 2.56
N PRO A 21 4.30 -0.35 3.07
CA PRO A 21 3.60 0.05 4.30
C PRO A 21 2.09 -0.10 4.19
N GLN A 22 1.53 0.06 3.01
CA GLN A 22 0.11 -0.11 2.70
C GLN A 22 -0.33 -1.57 2.85
N ASN A 23 0.44 -2.53 2.29
CA ASN A 23 0.19 -3.96 2.44
C ASN A 23 0.28 -4.40 3.92
N ALA A 24 1.26 -3.88 4.67
CA ALA A 24 1.41 -4.14 6.10
C ALA A 24 0.18 -3.66 6.90
N LEU A 25 -0.36 -2.47 6.57
CA LEU A 25 -1.57 -1.95 7.19
C LEU A 25 -2.78 -2.83 6.88
N VAL A 26 -3.00 -3.20 5.60
CA VAL A 26 -4.12 -4.06 5.18
C VAL A 26 -4.06 -5.41 5.88
N LEU A 27 -2.88 -6.05 5.93
CA LEU A 27 -2.66 -7.29 6.64
C LEU A 27 -3.04 -7.16 8.12
N ARG A 28 -2.55 -6.12 8.80
CA ARG A 28 -2.83 -5.83 10.20
C ARG A 28 -4.33 -5.65 10.46
N GLN A 29 -5.04 -4.87 9.63
CA GLN A 29 -6.47 -4.63 9.79
C GLN A 29 -7.30 -5.89 9.45
N GLY A 30 -6.86 -6.71 8.50
CA GLY A 30 -7.45 -8.01 8.22
C GLY A 30 -7.43 -8.93 9.43
N ILE A 31 -6.27 -9.05 10.10
CA ILE A 31 -6.10 -9.87 11.30
C ILE A 31 -6.92 -9.32 12.48
N ARG A 32 -6.90 -8.00 12.70
CA ARG A 32 -7.67 -7.34 13.77
C ARG A 32 -9.18 -7.31 13.51
N ARG A 33 -9.59 -7.52 12.26
CA ARG A 33 -10.99 -7.39 11.80
C ARG A 33 -11.61 -6.01 12.04
N GLU A 34 -10.77 -4.99 12.17
CA GLU A 34 -11.17 -3.62 12.45
C GLU A 34 -11.03 -2.75 11.21
N HIS A 35 -12.08 -2.01 10.85
CA HIS A 35 -12.09 -1.04 9.74
C HIS A 35 -11.54 -1.54 8.40
N LEU A 36 -11.40 -2.87 8.20
CA LEU A 36 -10.82 -3.48 7.00
C LEU A 36 -11.47 -2.95 5.72
N GLY A 37 -12.81 -2.92 5.67
CA GLY A 37 -13.54 -2.44 4.50
C GLY A 37 -13.16 -1.01 4.11
N VAL A 38 -13.04 -0.12 5.10
CA VAL A 38 -12.64 1.29 4.87
C VAL A 38 -11.22 1.38 4.32
N VAL A 39 -10.28 0.63 4.92
CA VAL A 39 -8.89 0.61 4.46
C VAL A 39 -8.80 0.09 3.04
N LEU A 40 -9.45 -1.03 2.72
CA LEU A 40 -9.50 -1.59 1.37
C LEU A 40 -10.08 -0.60 0.36
N THR A 41 -11.20 0.05 0.70
CA THR A 41 -11.84 1.02 -0.18
C THR A 41 -10.90 2.18 -0.50
N ILE A 42 -10.21 2.73 0.51
CA ILE A 42 -9.26 3.84 0.31
C ILE A 42 -8.10 3.39 -0.57
N CYS A 43 -7.50 2.22 -0.30
CA CYS A 43 -6.38 1.70 -1.08
C CYS A 43 -6.78 1.49 -2.55
N ILE A 44 -7.90 0.82 -2.80
CA ILE A 44 -8.39 0.52 -4.15
C ILE A 44 -8.75 1.80 -4.91
N LEU A 45 -9.46 2.73 -4.28
CA LEU A 45 -9.82 4.00 -4.92
C LEU A 45 -8.60 4.86 -5.21
N ALA A 46 -7.62 4.89 -4.31
CA ALA A 46 -6.37 5.59 -4.56
C ALA A 46 -5.62 5.00 -5.76
N ASP A 47 -5.52 3.68 -5.85
CA ASP A 47 -4.88 3.02 -6.99
C ASP A 47 -5.64 3.28 -8.30
N VAL A 48 -6.96 3.22 -8.30
CA VAL A 48 -7.78 3.55 -9.49
C VAL A 48 -7.48 4.98 -9.97
N LEU A 49 -7.41 5.94 -9.04
CA LEU A 49 -7.09 7.34 -9.35
C LEU A 49 -5.66 7.48 -9.87
N LEU A 50 -4.68 6.88 -9.20
CA LEU A 50 -3.27 7.03 -9.55
C LEU A 50 -2.92 6.30 -10.85
N ILE A 51 -3.39 5.06 -11.05
CA ILE A 51 -3.18 4.30 -12.29
C ILE A 51 -3.87 5.01 -13.46
N GLY A 52 -5.11 5.46 -13.27
CA GLY A 52 -5.86 6.22 -14.29
C GLY A 52 -5.17 7.51 -14.66
N SER A 53 -4.67 8.27 -13.68
CA SER A 53 -3.93 9.51 -13.91
C SER A 53 -2.64 9.28 -14.70
N GLY A 54 -1.93 8.18 -14.41
CA GLY A 54 -0.73 7.78 -15.14
C GLY A 54 -1.01 7.52 -16.61
N THR A 55 -2.12 6.84 -16.92
CA THR A 55 -2.51 6.52 -18.30
C THR A 55 -2.85 7.78 -19.13
N VAL A 56 -3.44 8.81 -18.51
CA VAL A 56 -3.73 10.08 -19.20
C VAL A 56 -2.52 11.02 -19.31
N GLY A 57 -1.32 10.57 -18.93
CA GLY A 57 -0.06 11.27 -19.14
C GLY A 57 0.38 12.21 -18.00
N ILE A 58 -0.30 12.18 -16.84
CA ILE A 58 0.10 12.98 -15.67
C ILE A 58 1.47 12.59 -15.12
N GLY A 59 1.97 11.38 -15.45
CA GLY A 59 3.31 10.93 -15.09
C GLY A 59 4.42 11.90 -15.48
N ALA A 60 4.29 12.57 -16.63
CA ALA A 60 5.24 13.59 -17.07
C ALA A 60 5.23 14.81 -16.13
N ILE A 61 4.06 15.22 -15.63
CA ILE A 61 3.93 16.35 -14.70
C ILE A 61 4.58 16.01 -13.35
N VAL A 62 4.43 14.78 -12.89
CA VAL A 62 5.08 14.32 -11.64
C VAL A 62 6.60 14.45 -11.74
N LEU A 63 7.18 14.13 -12.90
CA LEU A 63 8.63 14.26 -13.15
C LEU A 63 9.09 15.72 -13.26
N LEU A 64 8.20 16.66 -13.58
CA LEU A 64 8.50 18.10 -13.66
C LEU A 64 8.50 18.79 -12.29
N ALA A 65 8.06 18.11 -11.23
CA ALA A 65 8.00 18.65 -9.87
C ALA A 65 8.91 17.89 -8.89
N PRO A 66 10.23 17.77 -9.12
CA PRO A 66 11.13 16.98 -8.29
C PRO A 66 11.18 17.47 -6.83
N TRP A 67 10.99 18.76 -6.59
CA TRP A 67 10.89 19.35 -5.26
C TRP A 67 9.70 18.79 -4.46
N ALA A 68 8.56 18.57 -5.12
CA ALA A 68 7.37 18.00 -4.46
C ALA A 68 7.61 16.53 -4.07
N LEU A 69 8.26 15.76 -4.95
CA LEU A 69 8.67 14.39 -4.66
C LEU A 69 9.65 14.33 -3.47
N GLU A 70 10.59 15.29 -3.40
CA GLU A 70 11.56 15.36 -2.30
C GLU A 70 10.89 15.68 -0.96
N ILE A 71 9.95 16.63 -0.92
CA ILE A 71 9.15 16.91 0.28
C ILE A 71 8.36 15.67 0.71
N MET A 72 7.67 15.01 -0.22
CA MET A 72 6.90 13.80 0.06
C MET A 72 7.81 12.66 0.54
N ARG A 73 9.01 12.53 -0.01
CA ARG A 73 10.03 11.57 0.41
C ARG A 73 10.35 11.73 1.90
N TRP A 74 10.70 12.93 2.35
CA TRP A 74 11.06 13.16 3.75
C TRP A 74 9.88 13.07 4.72
N LEU A 75 8.69 13.53 4.31
CA LEU A 75 7.46 13.32 5.08
C LEU A 75 7.13 11.82 5.19
N GLY A 76 7.32 11.08 4.10
CA GLY A 76 7.15 9.62 4.08
C GLY A 76 8.13 8.92 5.00
N VAL A 77 9.42 9.25 4.94
CA VAL A 77 10.45 8.71 5.85
C VAL A 77 10.08 8.94 7.31
N ALA A 78 9.75 10.18 7.68
CA ALA A 78 9.35 10.52 9.04
C ALA A 78 8.14 9.72 9.50
N TYR A 79 7.13 9.59 8.62
CA TYR A 79 5.91 8.85 8.91
C TYR A 79 6.16 7.33 9.04
N LEU A 80 6.97 6.74 8.15
CA LEU A 80 7.33 5.32 8.22
C LEU A 80 8.08 4.98 9.51
N LEU A 81 9.03 5.83 9.91
CA LEU A 81 9.77 5.65 11.18
C LEU A 81 8.85 5.78 12.38
N TRP A 82 7.95 6.75 12.37
CA TRP A 82 6.94 6.91 13.44
C TRP A 82 6.02 5.68 13.53
N TYR A 83 5.56 5.15 12.40
CA TYR A 83 4.73 3.95 12.37
C TYR A 83 5.50 2.70 12.81
N ALA A 84 6.77 2.55 12.38
CA ALA A 84 7.67 1.48 12.80
C ALA A 84 7.89 1.49 14.33
N TRP A 85 8.10 2.68 14.90
CA TRP A 85 8.22 2.84 16.35
C TRP A 85 6.97 2.40 17.08
N GLY A 86 5.79 2.75 16.59
CA GLY A 86 4.51 2.30 17.12
C GLY A 86 4.36 0.78 17.10
N SER A 87 4.75 0.12 15.99
CA SER A 87 4.73 -1.33 15.86
C SER A 87 5.72 -2.00 16.82
N LEU A 88 6.93 -1.45 16.97
CA LEU A 88 7.93 -1.99 17.91
C LEU A 88 7.49 -1.84 19.37
N ARG A 89 6.85 -0.73 19.70
CA ARG A 89 6.26 -0.51 21.03
C ARG A 89 5.13 -1.51 21.33
N SER A 90 4.28 -1.79 20.35
CA SER A 90 3.24 -2.81 20.44
C SER A 90 3.83 -4.21 20.67
N ALA A 91 4.90 -4.56 19.94
CA ALA A 91 5.58 -5.84 20.10
C ALA A 91 6.19 -6.03 21.50
N ARG A 92 6.72 -4.96 22.11
CA ARG A 92 7.33 -5.00 23.46
C ARG A 92 6.31 -5.07 24.60
N ALA A 93 5.10 -4.60 24.38
CA ALA A 93 4.07 -4.56 25.43
C ALA A 93 3.59 -5.96 25.87
N ALA A 94 4.09 -7.05 25.28
CA ALA A 94 3.90 -8.46 25.61
C ALA A 94 2.45 -8.93 25.85
N SER A 95 1.52 -8.03 25.82
CA SER A 95 0.11 -8.23 26.05
C SER A 95 -0.59 -8.31 24.71
N GLY A 96 -0.58 -9.44 24.08
CA GLY A 96 -1.36 -9.76 22.87
C GLY A 96 -2.42 -8.73 22.40
N LEU A 97 -3.41 -9.17 21.72
CA LEU A 97 -4.54 -8.29 21.31
C LEU A 97 -5.22 -7.55 22.48
N GLU A 98 -5.02 -7.98 23.72
CA GLU A 98 -5.64 -7.40 24.92
C GLU A 98 -5.07 -6.04 25.36
N ALA A 99 -3.78 -5.74 25.07
CA ALA A 99 -3.18 -4.46 25.49
C ALA A 99 -3.47 -3.29 24.56
N ASP A 100 -3.88 -3.57 23.34
CA ASP A 100 -4.25 -2.53 22.36
C ASP A 100 -5.78 -2.50 22.16
N THR A 101 -6.53 -2.64 23.28
CA THR A 101 -8.00 -2.56 23.33
C THR A 101 -8.54 -1.15 22.97
N HIS A 102 -7.68 -0.15 22.80
CA HIS A 102 -8.09 1.07 22.16
C HIS A 102 -8.27 0.83 20.66
N GLN A 103 -9.52 0.48 20.28
CA GLN A 103 -9.95 0.54 18.89
C GLN A 103 -9.50 1.89 18.33
N ARG A 104 -8.63 1.86 17.32
CA ARG A 104 -8.25 3.11 16.65
C ARG A 104 -9.51 3.72 16.09
N SER A 105 -9.73 5.01 16.36
CA SER A 105 -10.90 5.70 15.81
C SER A 105 -10.89 5.59 14.29
N LEU A 106 -12.07 5.51 13.69
CA LEU A 106 -12.22 5.48 12.23
C LEU A 106 -11.45 6.64 11.55
N LYS A 107 -11.50 7.85 12.15
CA LYS A 107 -10.77 9.02 11.66
C LYS A 107 -9.25 8.79 11.63
N SER A 108 -8.69 8.22 12.69
CA SER A 108 -7.27 7.88 12.77
C SER A 108 -6.90 6.83 11.72
N MET A 109 -7.76 5.85 11.47
CA MET A 109 -7.53 4.82 10.46
C MET A 109 -7.54 5.39 9.05
N ILE A 110 -8.50 6.24 8.73
CA ILE A 110 -8.57 6.95 7.44
C ILE A 110 -7.29 7.78 7.24
N ALA A 111 -6.92 8.61 8.23
CA ALA A 111 -5.73 9.45 8.16
C ALA A 111 -4.45 8.60 7.96
N THR A 112 -4.31 7.50 8.71
CA THR A 112 -3.18 6.57 8.55
C THR A 112 -3.13 5.98 7.15
N THR A 113 -4.26 5.51 6.61
CA THR A 113 -4.31 4.90 5.28
C THR A 113 -3.96 5.90 4.19
N LEU A 114 -4.53 7.10 4.25
CA LEU A 114 -4.22 8.18 3.31
C LEU A 114 -2.74 8.58 3.39
N ALA A 115 -2.18 8.72 4.59
CA ALA A 115 -0.78 9.06 4.78
C ALA A 115 0.16 7.98 4.19
N LEU A 116 -0.07 6.69 4.49
CA LEU A 116 0.74 5.59 3.96
C LEU A 116 0.62 5.44 2.43
N THR A 117 -0.49 5.88 1.85
CA THR A 117 -0.71 5.86 0.41
C THR A 117 -0.08 7.08 -0.26
N PHE A 118 -0.42 8.28 0.18
CA PHE A 118 -0.08 9.51 -0.56
C PHE A 118 1.22 10.18 -0.12
N LEU A 119 1.78 9.87 1.07
CA LEU A 119 3.10 10.36 1.48
C LEU A 119 4.24 9.41 1.05
N ASN A 120 3.94 8.37 0.28
CA ASN A 120 4.94 7.47 -0.28
C ASN A 120 5.22 7.87 -1.74
N PRO A 121 6.38 8.51 -2.05
CA PRO A 121 6.70 8.89 -3.42
C PRO A 121 6.85 7.68 -4.36
N GLY A 122 7.22 6.51 -3.82
CA GLY A 122 7.28 5.26 -4.59
C GLY A 122 5.96 4.93 -5.27
N VAL A 123 4.83 5.19 -4.61
CA VAL A 123 3.50 4.94 -5.18
C VAL A 123 3.28 5.76 -6.46
N TYR A 124 3.73 7.01 -6.50
CA TYR A 124 3.63 7.85 -7.71
C TYR A 124 4.54 7.36 -8.82
N LEU A 125 5.77 6.95 -8.48
CA LEU A 125 6.71 6.40 -9.46
C LEU A 125 6.20 5.07 -10.03
N ASP A 126 5.68 4.19 -9.19
CA ASP A 126 5.22 2.88 -9.61
C ASP A 126 3.88 2.95 -10.36
N THR A 127 2.87 3.66 -9.81
CA THR A 127 1.52 3.65 -10.37
C THR A 127 1.31 4.74 -11.43
N VAL A 128 1.79 5.96 -11.20
CA VAL A 128 1.54 7.06 -12.14
C VAL A 128 2.56 7.04 -13.28
N VAL A 129 3.86 6.91 -12.94
CA VAL A 129 4.91 6.97 -13.97
C VAL A 129 5.08 5.62 -14.65
N MET A 130 5.35 4.56 -13.91
CA MET A 130 5.72 3.27 -14.49
C MET A 130 4.52 2.56 -15.13
N LEU A 131 3.40 2.38 -14.42
CA LEU A 131 2.20 1.78 -15.01
C LEU A 131 1.62 2.65 -16.12
N GLY A 132 1.64 3.98 -15.96
CA GLY A 132 1.21 4.91 -17.00
C GLY A 132 2.03 4.77 -18.28
N ASN A 133 3.36 4.68 -18.19
CA ASN A 133 4.23 4.44 -19.33
C ASN A 133 3.97 3.09 -19.98
N LEU A 134 3.84 2.02 -19.18
CA LEU A 134 3.52 0.68 -19.69
C LEU A 134 2.17 0.66 -20.42
N ALA A 135 1.15 1.36 -19.89
CA ALA A 135 -0.14 1.50 -20.55
C ALA A 135 -0.02 2.20 -21.90
N ASN A 136 0.70 3.32 -21.95
CA ASN A 136 0.88 4.10 -23.19
C ASN A 136 1.69 3.34 -24.25
N GLN A 137 2.62 2.48 -23.87
CA GLN A 137 3.37 1.60 -24.80
C GLN A 137 2.48 0.55 -25.47
N GLN A 138 1.28 0.26 -24.96
CA GLN A 138 0.34 -0.68 -25.58
C GLN A 138 -0.34 -0.12 -26.86
N GLY A 139 -0.11 1.16 -27.18
CA GLY A 139 -0.73 1.83 -28.32
C GLY A 139 -2.20 2.22 -28.08
N ALA A 140 -2.79 2.93 -29.03
CA ALA A 140 -4.11 3.55 -28.91
C ALA A 140 -5.25 2.57 -28.53
N GLY A 141 -5.19 1.32 -28.95
CA GLY A 141 -6.22 0.30 -28.64
C GLY A 141 -5.92 -0.56 -27.40
N GLY A 142 -4.69 -0.51 -26.90
CA GLY A 142 -4.21 -1.37 -25.82
C GLY A 142 -4.12 -0.67 -24.45
N ALA A 143 -3.93 0.65 -24.44
CA ALA A 143 -3.74 1.43 -23.20
C ALA A 143 -4.90 1.27 -22.22
N LEU A 144 -6.12 1.47 -22.64
CA LEU A 144 -7.30 1.36 -21.78
C LEU A 144 -7.53 -0.05 -21.21
N PRO A 145 -7.51 -1.14 -22.02
CA PRO A 145 -7.59 -2.50 -21.49
C PRO A 145 -6.46 -2.82 -20.51
N PHE A 146 -5.23 -2.37 -20.77
CA PHE A 146 -4.11 -2.55 -19.85
C PHE A 146 -4.37 -1.86 -18.50
N THR A 147 -4.82 -0.60 -18.53
CA THR A 147 -5.16 0.19 -17.34
C THR A 147 -6.25 -0.49 -16.51
N ILE A 148 -7.32 -0.95 -17.15
CA ILE A 148 -8.40 -1.71 -16.49
C ILE A 148 -7.84 -2.99 -15.87
N GLY A 149 -6.95 -3.69 -16.57
CA GLY A 149 -6.26 -4.86 -16.04
C GLY A 149 -5.43 -4.54 -14.80
N ALA A 150 -4.65 -3.45 -14.81
CA ALA A 150 -3.87 -3.03 -13.66
C ALA A 150 -4.73 -2.66 -12.45
N MET A 151 -5.84 -1.95 -12.66
CA MET A 151 -6.84 -1.66 -11.62
C MET A 151 -7.48 -2.94 -11.06
N PHE A 152 -7.79 -3.92 -11.92
CA PHE A 152 -8.29 -5.22 -11.50
C PHE A 152 -7.24 -6.00 -10.70
N GLY A 153 -5.96 -5.87 -11.05
CA GLY A 153 -4.83 -6.42 -10.29
C GLY A 153 -4.80 -5.86 -8.87
N SER A 154 -4.89 -4.53 -8.71
CA SER A 154 -4.98 -3.86 -7.41
C SER A 154 -6.18 -4.34 -6.59
N LEU A 155 -7.37 -4.32 -7.19
CA LEU A 155 -8.61 -4.78 -6.55
C LEU A 155 -8.46 -6.20 -5.99
N THR A 156 -8.04 -7.14 -6.84
CA THR A 156 -7.92 -8.56 -6.46
C THR A 156 -6.83 -8.79 -5.43
N TRP A 157 -5.71 -8.06 -5.51
CA TRP A 157 -4.64 -8.13 -4.53
C TRP A 157 -5.10 -7.66 -3.14
N PHE A 158 -5.65 -6.45 -3.03
CA PHE A 158 -6.08 -5.93 -1.74
C PHE A 158 -7.22 -6.72 -1.11
N LEU A 159 -8.18 -7.17 -1.91
CA LEU A 159 -9.23 -8.07 -1.41
C LEU A 159 -8.63 -9.41 -0.93
N GLY A 160 -7.71 -9.98 -1.71
CA GLY A 160 -7.05 -11.25 -1.40
C GLY A 160 -6.25 -11.19 -0.10
N ILE A 161 -5.36 -10.19 0.04
CA ILE A 161 -4.54 -10.06 1.25
C ILE A 161 -5.39 -9.68 2.48
N GLY A 162 -6.36 -8.77 2.34
CA GLY A 162 -7.19 -8.30 3.44
C GLY A 162 -8.13 -9.37 3.96
N TYR A 163 -8.90 -10.00 3.09
CA TYR A 163 -9.83 -11.07 3.50
C TYR A 163 -9.11 -12.37 3.80
N GLY A 164 -7.99 -12.67 3.12
CA GLY A 164 -7.10 -13.78 3.46
C GLY A 164 -6.58 -13.67 4.89
N ALA A 165 -6.06 -12.48 5.26
CA ALA A 165 -5.63 -12.20 6.62
C ALA A 165 -6.77 -12.31 7.64
N ARG A 166 -7.97 -11.85 7.29
CA ARG A 166 -9.17 -11.98 8.13
C ARG A 166 -9.57 -13.44 8.34
N GLY A 167 -9.49 -14.28 7.30
CA GLY A 167 -9.78 -15.71 7.38
C GLY A 167 -8.80 -16.44 8.30
N LEU A 168 -7.52 -16.07 8.23
CA LEU A 168 -6.44 -16.63 9.04
C LEU A 168 -6.31 -15.99 10.44
N SER A 169 -7.16 -15.01 10.78
CA SER A 169 -7.04 -14.23 12.02
C SER A 169 -6.99 -15.07 13.29
N ARG A 170 -7.71 -16.22 13.35
CA ARG A 170 -7.68 -17.13 14.50
C ARG A 170 -6.29 -17.69 14.80
N TYR A 171 -5.50 -17.95 13.75
CA TYR A 171 -4.14 -18.48 13.88
C TYR A 171 -3.14 -17.33 14.12
N LEU A 172 -3.35 -16.21 13.44
CA LEU A 172 -2.47 -15.05 13.47
C LEU A 172 -2.66 -14.19 14.73
N ALA A 173 -3.81 -14.30 15.42
CA ALA A 173 -4.10 -13.54 16.65
C ALA A 173 -3.41 -14.08 17.92
N ARG A 174 -2.64 -15.18 17.82
CA ARG A 174 -1.85 -15.70 18.95
C ARG A 174 -0.83 -14.65 19.39
N PRO A 175 -0.62 -14.40 20.70
CA PRO A 175 0.26 -13.34 21.18
C PRO A 175 1.67 -13.37 20.60
N ARG A 176 2.29 -14.55 20.48
CA ARG A 176 3.62 -14.72 19.88
C ARG A 176 3.63 -14.41 18.39
N VAL A 177 2.60 -14.84 17.65
CA VAL A 177 2.50 -14.58 16.21
C VAL A 177 2.30 -13.08 15.98
N TRP A 178 1.49 -12.44 16.81
CA TRP A 178 1.26 -11.00 16.76
C TRP A 178 2.53 -10.21 17.05
N GLN A 179 3.29 -10.60 18.07
CA GLN A 179 4.58 -9.99 18.38
C GLN A 179 5.57 -10.11 17.22
N ILE A 180 5.68 -11.30 16.61
CA ILE A 180 6.53 -11.53 15.43
C ILE A 180 6.05 -10.63 14.27
N LEU A 181 4.75 -10.57 14.02
CA LEU A 181 4.18 -9.74 12.96
C LEU A 181 4.53 -8.25 13.16
N ASP A 182 4.35 -7.71 14.37
CA ASP A 182 4.68 -6.31 14.68
C ASP A 182 6.19 -6.03 14.51
N ILE A 183 7.05 -6.98 14.89
CA ILE A 183 8.51 -6.87 14.64
C ILE A 183 8.81 -6.88 13.14
N VAL A 184 8.23 -7.82 12.39
CA VAL A 184 8.42 -7.90 10.93
C VAL A 184 7.94 -6.63 10.25
N ILE A 185 6.76 -6.12 10.62
CA ILE A 185 6.23 -4.85 10.11
C ILE A 185 7.21 -3.71 10.43
N ALA A 186 7.69 -3.62 11.68
CA ALA A 186 8.63 -2.56 12.07
C ALA A 186 9.94 -2.63 11.25
N VAL A 187 10.50 -3.82 11.07
CA VAL A 187 11.72 -4.04 10.26
C VAL A 187 11.47 -3.63 8.80
N VAL A 188 10.38 -4.09 8.21
CA VAL A 188 10.03 -3.74 6.82
C VAL A 188 9.89 -2.23 6.66
N LEU A 189 9.20 -1.54 7.59
CA LEU A 189 9.01 -0.10 7.55
C LEU A 189 10.33 0.67 7.70
N VAL A 190 11.24 0.21 8.56
CA VAL A 190 12.58 0.82 8.71
C VAL A 190 13.40 0.62 7.44
N VAL A 191 13.39 -0.58 6.86
CA VAL A 191 14.09 -0.85 5.59
C VAL A 191 13.53 0.01 4.46
N LEU A 192 12.21 0.16 4.38
CA LEU A 192 11.58 1.04 3.39
C LEU A 192 11.90 2.51 3.63
N ALA A 193 11.91 2.97 4.89
CA ALA A 193 12.32 4.32 5.25
C ALA A 193 13.79 4.58 4.85
N ALA A 194 14.69 3.64 5.10
CA ALA A 194 16.08 3.73 4.70
C ALA A 194 16.24 3.75 3.17
N ARG A 195 15.55 2.86 2.45
CA ARG A 195 15.55 2.89 0.98
C ARG A 195 15.03 4.23 0.44
N LEU A 196 13.97 4.75 1.05
CA LEU A 196 13.39 6.03 0.65
C LEU A 196 14.34 7.21 0.95
N ALA A 197 15.11 7.14 2.03
CA ALA A 197 16.05 8.18 2.43
C ALA A 197 17.35 8.20 1.61
N PHE A 198 17.86 7.03 1.18
CA PHE A 198 19.19 6.88 0.61
C PHE A 198 19.23 6.31 -0.82
N GLY A 199 18.10 5.80 -1.34
CA GLY A 199 17.94 5.29 -2.70
C GLY A 199 17.38 6.35 -3.61
#